data_cbd5193c76872acc74b7e433c74eb3bd
#
_entry.id   cbd5193c76872acc74b7e433c74eb3bd
#
_cell.length_a   1.000
_cell.length_b   1.000
_cell.length_c   1.000
_cell.angle_alpha   90.00
_cell.angle_beta   90.00
_cell.angle_gamma   90.00
#
_symmetry.space_group_name_H-M   'P 1'
#
loop_
_entity.id
_entity.type
_entity.pdbx_description
1 polymer ?
#
loop_
_entity_poly.entity_id
_entity_poly.type
_entity_poly.pdbx_seq_one_letter_code
_entity_poly.pdbx_strand_id
1 'polypeptide(L)'
;MNPDRQALYETCNRLGVGITVMKAFGGGDLLDEKLSPAGKALTAYQCLHYCLTRPGVATVLAGARTPAELVKSAGYSDASEAEKDFAPAFAGFPKIRWEGHCMYCGHCAPCPKGIDVAMVTKFLNLCKAQGHMPETVREHYRVLEHKASECTACGACETRCPFKVPVRENMRQAAELFQGVE
;
A
#
# COMPACT_ATOMS: atom_id res chain seq x y z
N MET A 1 0.93 6.36 15.92
CA MET A 1 0.24 6.83 14.67
C MET A 1 0.92 8.09 14.21
N ASN A 2 0.94 8.39 12.91
CA ASN A 2 1.43 9.67 12.39
C ASN A 2 0.50 10.79 12.89
N PRO A 3 1.04 11.90 13.46
CA PRO A 3 0.23 13.01 13.99
C PRO A 3 -0.74 13.62 12.97
N ASP A 4 -0.29 13.79 11.72
CA ASP A 4 -1.13 14.37 10.65
C ASP A 4 -2.34 13.48 10.33
N ARG A 5 -2.13 12.15 10.36
CA ARG A 5 -3.23 11.19 10.15
C ARG A 5 -4.21 11.22 11.31
N GLN A 6 -3.74 11.38 12.53
CA GLN A 6 -4.62 11.51 13.68
C GLN A 6 -5.44 12.80 13.59
N ALA A 7 -4.83 13.93 13.26
CA ALA A 7 -5.51 15.19 13.06
C ALA A 7 -6.58 15.10 11.95
N LEU A 8 -6.33 14.34 10.88
CA LEU A 8 -7.32 14.08 9.83
C LEU A 8 -8.54 13.35 10.40
N TYR A 9 -8.34 12.25 11.13
CA TYR A 9 -9.44 11.48 11.74
C TYR A 9 -10.27 12.34 12.69
N GLU A 10 -9.62 13.10 13.56
CA GLU A 10 -10.28 13.99 14.53
C GLU A 10 -11.05 15.09 13.82
N THR A 11 -10.50 15.66 12.74
CA THR A 11 -11.17 16.70 11.95
C THR A 11 -12.40 16.14 11.25
N CYS A 12 -12.31 15.00 10.60
CA CYS A 12 -13.44 14.34 9.96
C CYS A 12 -14.55 14.03 10.99
N ASN A 13 -14.18 13.48 12.13
CA ASN A 13 -15.12 13.18 13.21
C ASN A 13 -15.85 14.45 13.72
N ARG A 14 -15.12 15.53 13.95
CA ARG A 14 -15.66 16.80 14.41
C ARG A 14 -16.61 17.45 13.40
N LEU A 15 -16.32 17.27 12.10
CA LEU A 15 -17.13 17.84 11.01
C LEU A 15 -18.27 16.90 10.55
N GLY A 16 -18.46 15.75 11.17
CA GLY A 16 -19.45 14.76 10.76
C GLY A 16 -19.18 14.11 9.40
N VAL A 17 -17.92 14.11 8.95
CA VAL A 17 -17.49 13.48 7.71
C VAL A 17 -17.10 12.03 7.97
N GLY A 18 -17.87 11.09 7.41
CA GLY A 18 -17.58 9.67 7.52
C GLY A 18 -16.39 9.24 6.66
N ILE A 19 -15.49 8.44 7.23
CA ILE A 19 -14.34 7.86 6.54
C ILE A 19 -14.64 6.42 6.17
N THR A 20 -14.44 6.06 4.91
CA THR A 20 -14.45 4.66 4.44
C THR A 20 -13.01 4.17 4.33
N VAL A 21 -12.69 3.06 5.00
CA VAL A 21 -11.36 2.46 4.99
C VAL A 21 -11.30 1.33 3.98
N MET A 22 -10.27 1.33 3.15
CA MET A 22 -9.89 0.23 2.27
C MET A 22 -8.57 -0.38 2.73
N LYS A 23 -8.28 -1.61 2.27
CA LYS A 23 -7.01 -2.30 2.54
C LYS A 23 -6.75 -2.57 4.03
N ALA A 24 -7.79 -2.79 4.82
CA ALA A 24 -7.67 -3.08 6.25
C ALA A 24 -6.72 -4.25 6.56
N PHE A 25 -6.58 -5.20 5.64
CA PHE A 25 -5.70 -6.37 5.76
C PHE A 25 -4.30 -6.17 5.14
N GLY A 26 -3.93 -4.93 4.73
CA GLY A 26 -2.65 -4.66 4.08
C GLY A 26 -2.43 -5.41 2.76
N GLY A 27 -3.50 -5.68 2.01
CA GLY A 27 -3.46 -6.52 0.80
C GLY A 27 -3.51 -8.03 1.09
N GLY A 28 -3.61 -8.42 2.35
CA GLY A 28 -3.54 -9.79 2.85
C GLY A 28 -2.32 -10.05 3.72
N ASP A 29 -1.30 -9.22 3.61
CA ASP A 29 -0.01 -9.42 4.29
C ASP A 29 -0.16 -9.48 5.82
N LEU A 30 -1.06 -8.68 6.40
CA LEU A 30 -1.30 -8.69 7.85
C LEU A 30 -1.91 -10.00 8.36
N LEU A 31 -2.54 -10.78 7.49
CA LEU A 31 -3.16 -12.08 7.83
C LEU A 31 -2.20 -13.26 7.63
N ASP A 32 -1.00 -13.02 7.11
CA ASP A 32 0.03 -14.02 6.87
C ASP A 32 1.21 -13.81 7.83
N GLU A 33 1.64 -14.87 8.52
CA GLU A 33 2.70 -14.80 9.53
C GLU A 33 4.06 -14.38 8.92
N LYS A 34 4.32 -14.79 7.69
CA LYS A 34 5.61 -14.52 7.01
C LYS A 34 5.67 -13.12 6.43
N LEU A 35 4.52 -12.58 6.03
CA LEU A 35 4.41 -11.27 5.37
C LEU A 35 4.07 -10.15 6.36
N SER A 36 3.47 -10.51 7.50
CA SER A 36 3.08 -9.53 8.50
C SER A 36 4.30 -8.87 9.13
N PRO A 37 4.37 -7.53 9.10
CA PRO A 37 5.44 -6.78 9.77
C PRO A 37 5.41 -6.93 11.29
N ALA A 38 4.37 -7.53 11.86
CA ALA A 38 4.28 -7.89 13.27
C ALA A 38 5.07 -9.17 13.61
N GLY A 39 5.62 -9.88 12.61
CA GLY A 39 6.24 -11.19 12.82
C GLY A 39 5.26 -12.29 13.21
N LYS A 40 3.96 -12.02 13.10
CA LYS A 40 2.85 -12.95 13.31
C LYS A 40 1.63 -12.52 12.53
N ALA A 41 0.77 -13.46 12.15
CA ALA A 41 -0.50 -13.13 11.53
C ALA A 41 -1.43 -12.42 12.53
N LEU A 42 -2.09 -11.34 12.08
CA LEU A 42 -3.23 -10.78 12.78
C LEU A 42 -4.50 -11.50 12.33
N THR A 43 -5.53 -11.46 13.16
CA THR A 43 -6.85 -11.93 12.76
C THR A 43 -7.58 -10.86 11.95
N ALA A 44 -8.58 -11.29 11.17
CA ALA A 44 -9.46 -10.34 10.48
C ALA A 44 -10.15 -9.39 11.46
N TYR A 45 -10.57 -9.91 12.63
CA TYR A 45 -11.23 -9.12 13.66
C TYR A 45 -10.32 -8.03 14.24
N GLN A 46 -9.06 -8.35 14.52
CA GLN A 46 -8.08 -7.38 15.00
C GLN A 46 -7.84 -6.27 13.98
N CYS A 47 -7.69 -6.62 12.69
CA CYS A 47 -7.50 -5.65 11.62
C CYS A 47 -8.72 -4.72 11.44
N LEU A 48 -9.92 -5.29 11.45
CA LEU A 48 -11.17 -4.54 11.34
C LEU A 48 -11.37 -3.62 12.55
N HIS A 49 -11.16 -4.15 13.76
CA HIS A 49 -11.30 -3.39 14.99
C HIS A 49 -10.34 -2.23 15.07
N TYR A 50 -9.07 -2.42 14.66
CA TYR A 50 -8.11 -1.33 14.56
C TYR A 50 -8.62 -0.19 13.69
N CYS A 51 -9.25 -0.48 12.56
CA CYS A 51 -9.78 0.53 11.66
C CYS A 51 -11.03 1.20 12.24
N LEU A 52 -12.01 0.40 12.67
CA LEU A 52 -13.33 0.88 13.12
C LEU A 52 -13.28 1.68 14.43
N THR A 53 -12.23 1.52 15.24
CA THR A 53 -12.01 2.31 16.46
C THR A 53 -11.33 3.66 16.20
N ARG A 54 -11.01 4.01 14.95
CA ARG A 54 -10.47 5.34 14.64
C ARG A 54 -11.59 6.37 14.56
N PRO A 55 -11.36 7.60 15.08
CA PRO A 55 -12.37 8.66 15.02
C PRO A 55 -12.84 8.91 13.57
N GLY A 56 -14.14 9.05 13.38
CA GLY A 56 -14.74 9.35 12.09
C GLY A 56 -14.79 8.19 11.09
N VAL A 57 -14.23 7.02 11.40
CA VAL A 57 -14.37 5.85 10.52
C VAL A 57 -15.79 5.29 10.62
N ALA A 58 -16.51 5.38 9.51
CA ALA A 58 -17.89 4.92 9.39
C ALA A 58 -18.00 3.48 8.89
N THR A 59 -17.06 3.05 8.04
CA THR A 59 -17.11 1.71 7.44
C THR A 59 -15.74 1.24 6.97
N VAL A 60 -15.61 -0.09 6.85
CA VAL A 60 -14.42 -0.76 6.30
C VAL A 60 -14.83 -1.67 5.17
N LEU A 61 -14.21 -1.51 4.00
CA LEU A 61 -14.37 -2.41 2.87
C LEU A 61 -13.36 -3.56 3.00
N ALA A 62 -13.79 -4.64 3.64
CA ALA A 62 -12.98 -5.84 3.81
C ALA A 62 -12.90 -6.61 2.49
N GLY A 63 -11.68 -6.80 1.96
CA GLY A 63 -11.47 -7.65 0.78
C GLY A 63 -11.57 -9.12 1.14
N ALA A 64 -12.29 -9.91 0.33
CA ALA A 64 -12.38 -11.35 0.44
C ALA A 64 -12.21 -11.99 -0.95
N ARG A 65 -11.45 -13.07 -1.04
CA ARG A 65 -11.25 -13.87 -2.26
C ARG A 65 -12.16 -15.08 -2.31
N THR A 66 -12.64 -15.51 -1.14
CA THR A 66 -13.49 -16.68 -0.99
C THR A 66 -14.69 -16.36 -0.12
N PRO A 67 -15.83 -17.09 -0.26
CA PRO A 67 -16.97 -16.97 0.64
C PRO A 67 -16.61 -17.17 2.12
N ALA A 68 -15.68 -18.09 2.41
CA ALA A 68 -15.22 -18.34 3.78
C ALA A 68 -14.51 -17.13 4.40
N GLU A 69 -13.68 -16.43 3.64
CA GLU A 69 -13.04 -15.17 4.08
C GLU A 69 -14.07 -14.06 4.33
N LEU A 70 -15.13 -14.00 3.51
CA LEU A 70 -16.22 -13.05 3.70
C LEU A 70 -17.00 -13.36 4.99
N VAL A 71 -17.40 -14.60 5.19
CA VAL A 71 -18.11 -15.04 6.40
C VAL A 71 -17.27 -14.75 7.65
N LYS A 72 -15.97 -15.06 7.61
CA LYS A 72 -15.04 -14.73 8.70
C LYS A 72 -14.99 -13.24 8.99
N SER A 73 -14.92 -12.39 7.97
CA SER A 73 -14.93 -10.93 8.17
C SER A 73 -16.25 -10.42 8.71
N ALA A 74 -17.39 -10.96 8.23
CA ALA A 74 -18.73 -10.61 8.69
C ALA A 74 -18.97 -11.00 10.17
N GLY A 75 -18.33 -12.07 10.64
CA GLY A 75 -18.38 -12.49 12.03
C GLY A 75 -17.80 -11.49 13.04
N TYR A 76 -17.18 -10.40 12.57
CA TYR A 76 -16.69 -9.32 13.44
C TYR A 76 -17.78 -8.75 14.36
N SER A 77 -19.03 -8.68 13.91
CA SER A 77 -20.14 -8.16 14.72
C SER A 77 -20.38 -8.97 15.99
N ASP A 78 -20.17 -10.27 15.91
CA ASP A 78 -20.43 -11.22 17.00
C ASP A 78 -19.15 -11.59 17.78
N ALA A 79 -17.99 -11.11 17.33
CA ALA A 79 -16.72 -11.39 17.95
C ALA A 79 -16.61 -10.72 19.33
N SER A 80 -16.03 -11.43 20.29
CA SER A 80 -15.76 -10.92 21.63
C SER A 80 -14.69 -9.82 21.63
N GLU A 81 -14.64 -9.02 22.68
CA GLU A 81 -13.60 -7.99 22.84
C GLU A 81 -12.18 -8.60 22.89
N ALA A 82 -12.04 -9.82 23.44
CA ALA A 82 -10.76 -10.53 23.45
C ALA A 82 -10.29 -10.92 22.05
N GLU A 83 -11.20 -11.32 21.15
CA GLU A 83 -10.88 -11.65 19.76
C GLU A 83 -10.55 -10.40 18.93
N LYS A 84 -11.09 -9.25 19.30
CA LYS A 84 -10.85 -7.95 18.68
C LYS A 84 -9.56 -7.29 19.17
N ASP A 85 -9.03 -7.68 20.34
CA ASP A 85 -7.88 -7.03 20.94
C ASP A 85 -6.63 -7.18 20.06
N PHE A 86 -6.20 -6.07 19.50
CA PHE A 86 -4.99 -5.97 18.70
C PHE A 86 -3.76 -5.48 19.48
N ALA A 87 -3.92 -5.04 20.73
CA ALA A 87 -2.83 -4.47 21.52
C ALA A 87 -1.63 -5.43 21.68
N PRO A 88 -1.82 -6.74 21.97
CA PRO A 88 -0.70 -7.67 22.04
C PRO A 88 0.01 -7.88 20.71
N ALA A 89 -0.68 -7.67 19.57
CA ALA A 89 -0.07 -7.76 18.25
C ALA A 89 0.84 -6.56 17.99
N PHE A 90 0.51 -5.39 18.54
CA PHE A 90 1.25 -4.15 18.34
C PHE A 90 2.35 -3.89 19.38
N ALA A 91 2.35 -4.60 20.51
CA ALA A 91 3.34 -4.42 21.58
C ALA A 91 4.79 -4.66 21.13
N GLY A 92 4.98 -5.53 20.14
CA GLY A 92 6.29 -5.81 19.52
C GLY A 92 6.46 -5.23 18.11
N PHE A 93 5.54 -4.39 17.65
CA PHE A 93 5.59 -3.88 16.30
C PHE A 93 6.81 -2.99 16.10
N PRO A 94 7.73 -3.32 15.20
CA PRO A 94 8.78 -2.39 14.84
C PRO A 94 8.10 -1.13 14.27
N LYS A 95 8.61 0.05 14.59
CA LYS A 95 8.15 1.27 13.90
C LYS A 95 8.41 1.05 12.42
N ILE A 96 7.36 0.70 11.68
CA ILE A 96 7.46 0.47 10.24
C ILE A 96 7.89 1.80 9.62
N ARG A 97 9.14 1.85 9.22
CA ARG A 97 9.62 2.91 8.35
C ARG A 97 9.25 2.47 6.94
N TRP A 98 8.35 3.19 6.32
CA TRP A 98 8.04 3.02 4.87
C TRP A 98 9.20 3.51 3.99
N GLU A 99 10.36 3.71 4.58
CA GLU A 99 11.58 4.14 3.92
C GLU A 99 12.00 3.07 2.90
N GLY A 100 12.25 3.51 1.66
CA GLY A 100 12.55 2.62 0.56
C GLY A 100 11.34 2.01 -0.16
N HIS A 101 10.12 2.11 0.40
CA HIS A 101 8.91 1.55 -0.21
C HIS A 101 8.10 2.62 -0.94
N CYS A 102 7.80 2.38 -2.21
CA CYS A 102 7.00 3.29 -3.00
C CYS A 102 5.52 3.20 -2.61
N MET A 103 4.95 4.32 -2.18
CA MET A 103 3.53 4.44 -1.82
C MET A 103 2.68 4.97 -2.99
N TYR A 104 3.26 5.10 -4.18
CA TYR A 104 2.60 5.59 -5.41
C TYR A 104 1.89 6.94 -5.22
N CYS A 105 2.42 7.79 -4.33
CA CYS A 105 1.81 9.05 -3.91
C CYS A 105 2.01 10.21 -4.89
N GLY A 106 2.83 10.04 -5.93
CA GLY A 106 3.05 11.04 -6.96
C GLY A 106 4.03 12.18 -6.62
N HIS A 107 4.59 12.25 -5.40
CA HIS A 107 5.53 13.31 -5.01
C HIS A 107 6.80 13.37 -5.88
N CYS A 108 7.14 12.28 -6.57
CA CYS A 108 8.24 12.24 -7.52
C CYS A 108 8.01 13.09 -8.78
N ALA A 109 6.77 13.46 -9.08
CA ALA A 109 6.44 14.33 -10.19
C ALA A 109 6.76 15.82 -9.89
N PRO A 110 7.00 16.66 -10.95
CA PRO A 110 7.12 16.29 -12.34
C PRO A 110 8.49 15.68 -12.68
N CYS A 111 8.51 14.70 -13.58
CA CYS A 111 9.76 14.22 -14.15
C CYS A 111 10.19 15.15 -15.31
N PRO A 112 11.48 15.58 -15.39
CA PRO A 112 11.94 16.39 -16.52
C PRO A 112 11.81 15.73 -17.90
N LYS A 113 11.69 14.39 -17.91
CA LYS A 113 11.45 13.59 -19.12
C LYS A 113 9.98 13.14 -19.27
N GLY A 114 9.06 13.70 -18.48
CA GLY A 114 7.64 13.35 -18.56
C GLY A 114 7.28 11.95 -18.03
N ILE A 115 8.23 11.16 -17.52
CA ILE A 115 7.97 9.79 -17.06
C ILE A 115 7.00 9.81 -15.87
N ASP A 116 5.93 9.02 -15.93
CA ASP A 116 5.12 8.70 -14.75
C ASP A 116 5.88 7.70 -13.85
N VAL A 117 6.76 8.26 -13.03
CA VAL A 117 7.64 7.50 -12.14
C VAL A 117 6.86 6.60 -11.17
N ALA A 118 5.72 7.08 -10.67
CA ALA A 118 4.91 6.31 -9.75
C ALA A 118 4.27 5.09 -10.42
N MET A 119 3.74 5.27 -11.63
CA MET A 119 3.13 4.20 -12.42
C MET A 119 4.18 3.17 -12.86
N VAL A 120 5.31 3.62 -13.39
CA VAL A 120 6.42 2.73 -13.79
C VAL A 120 6.91 1.91 -12.59
N THR A 121 7.10 2.55 -11.42
CA THR A 121 7.50 1.84 -10.20
C THR A 121 6.43 0.81 -9.77
N LYS A 122 5.14 1.14 -9.93
CA LYS A 122 4.04 0.21 -9.64
C LYS A 122 4.11 -1.02 -10.54
N PHE A 123 4.33 -0.84 -11.83
CA PHE A 123 4.46 -1.95 -12.78
C PHE A 123 5.66 -2.84 -12.46
N LEU A 124 6.80 -2.24 -12.17
CA LEU A 124 8.00 -2.97 -11.73
C LEU A 124 7.71 -3.82 -10.48
N ASN A 125 7.07 -3.24 -9.48
CA ASN A 125 6.76 -3.95 -8.23
C ASN A 125 5.74 -5.07 -8.43
N LEU A 126 4.76 -4.89 -9.32
CA LEU A 126 3.80 -5.95 -9.68
C LEU A 126 4.51 -7.14 -10.33
N CYS A 127 5.42 -6.88 -11.28
CA CYS A 127 6.20 -7.95 -11.91
C CYS A 127 7.09 -8.69 -10.89
N LYS A 128 7.75 -7.95 -10.00
CA LYS A 128 8.58 -8.55 -8.94
C LYS A 128 7.77 -9.42 -7.99
N ALA A 129 6.60 -8.95 -7.57
CA ALA A 129 5.73 -9.68 -6.66
C ALA A 129 5.16 -10.96 -7.26
N GLN A 130 4.94 -10.99 -8.58
CA GLN A 130 4.40 -12.15 -9.29
C GLN A 130 5.47 -13.07 -9.88
N GLY A 131 6.73 -12.66 -9.88
CA GLY A 131 7.83 -13.40 -10.49
C GLY A 131 7.81 -13.46 -12.02
N HIS A 132 6.86 -12.78 -12.66
CA HIS A 132 6.74 -12.66 -14.12
C HIS A 132 6.03 -11.34 -14.48
N MET A 133 6.04 -10.99 -15.77
CA MET A 133 5.32 -9.81 -16.27
C MET A 133 3.87 -10.20 -16.64
N PRO A 134 2.85 -9.76 -15.88
CA PRO A 134 1.45 -9.96 -16.25
C PRO A 134 1.12 -9.26 -17.57
N GLU A 135 0.24 -9.86 -18.38
CA GLU A 135 -0.16 -9.28 -19.67
C GLU A 135 -0.78 -7.87 -19.51
N THR A 136 -1.60 -7.67 -18.49
CA THR A 136 -2.18 -6.36 -18.17
C THR A 136 -1.11 -5.30 -17.86
N VAL A 137 -0.01 -5.68 -17.22
CA VAL A 137 1.11 -4.76 -16.98
C VAL A 137 1.83 -4.45 -18.27
N ARG A 138 2.06 -5.45 -19.13
CA ARG A 138 2.66 -5.28 -20.45
C ARG A 138 1.86 -4.29 -21.30
N GLU A 139 0.55 -4.50 -21.40
CA GLU A 139 -0.36 -3.64 -22.17
C GLU A 139 -0.36 -2.20 -21.65
N HIS A 140 -0.47 -2.02 -20.34
CA HIS A 140 -0.48 -0.69 -19.73
C HIS A 140 0.86 0.02 -19.85
N TYR A 141 1.98 -0.70 -19.72
CA TYR A 141 3.30 -0.12 -19.91
C TYR A 141 3.50 0.34 -21.36
N ARG A 142 3.02 -0.46 -22.33
CA ARG A 142 3.14 -0.14 -23.76
C ARG A 142 2.48 1.18 -24.13
N VAL A 143 1.36 1.54 -23.52
CA VAL A 143 0.63 2.78 -23.81
C VAL A 143 1.10 4.00 -23.02
N LEU A 144 2.10 3.86 -22.15
CA LEU A 144 2.69 5.03 -21.50
C LEU A 144 3.34 5.94 -22.58
N GLU A 145 3.17 7.23 -22.43
CA GLU A 145 3.79 8.23 -23.32
C GLU A 145 5.31 8.23 -23.19
N HIS A 146 5.81 8.14 -21.96
CA HIS A 146 7.24 8.11 -21.66
C HIS A 146 7.63 6.86 -20.91
N LYS A 147 8.70 6.21 -21.34
CA LYS A 147 9.20 4.93 -20.83
C LYS A 147 10.30 5.09 -19.79
N ALA A 148 10.53 4.04 -19.01
CA ALA A 148 11.64 4.01 -18.06
C ALA A 148 13.02 4.18 -18.71
N SER A 149 13.18 3.72 -19.95
CA SER A 149 14.40 3.85 -20.76
C SER A 149 14.81 5.29 -21.06
N GLU A 150 13.87 6.23 -20.99
CA GLU A 150 14.13 7.67 -21.19
C GLU A 150 14.72 8.35 -19.92
N CYS A 151 14.84 7.60 -18.82
CA CYS A 151 15.34 8.15 -17.56
C CYS A 151 16.81 8.56 -17.65
N THR A 152 17.09 9.82 -17.40
CA THR A 152 18.47 10.39 -17.38
C THR A 152 19.15 10.26 -16.02
N ALA A 153 18.57 9.55 -15.08
CA ALA A 153 19.09 9.39 -13.71
C ALA A 153 19.41 10.71 -12.97
N CYS A 154 18.69 11.79 -13.29
CA CYS A 154 18.94 13.13 -12.73
C CYS A 154 18.67 13.27 -11.23
N GLY A 155 17.98 12.32 -10.60
CA GLY A 155 17.72 12.28 -9.16
C GLY A 155 16.61 13.20 -8.64
N ALA A 156 16.01 14.06 -9.47
CA ALA A 156 14.99 15.03 -9.04
C ALA A 156 13.77 14.38 -8.37
N CYS A 157 13.42 13.15 -8.75
CA CYS A 157 12.35 12.36 -8.13
C CYS A 157 12.72 11.86 -6.72
N GLU A 158 14.00 11.51 -6.50
CA GLU A 158 14.48 11.02 -5.19
C GLU A 158 14.54 12.15 -4.17
N THR A 159 14.93 13.36 -4.55
CA THR A 159 14.98 14.52 -3.64
C THR A 159 13.60 14.91 -3.13
N ARG A 160 12.55 14.63 -3.90
CA ARG A 160 11.15 14.90 -3.51
C ARG A 160 10.46 13.74 -2.80
N CYS A 161 11.08 12.55 -2.81
CA CYS A 161 10.44 11.35 -2.27
C CYS A 161 10.46 11.35 -0.72
N PRO A 162 9.30 11.46 -0.03
CA PRO A 162 9.26 11.45 1.43
C PRO A 162 9.61 10.07 2.02
N PHE A 163 9.61 9.03 1.18
CA PHE A 163 9.89 7.65 1.58
C PHE A 163 11.30 7.20 1.19
N LYS A 164 12.14 8.09 0.65
CA LYS A 164 13.52 7.80 0.21
C LYS A 164 13.64 6.56 -0.68
N VAL A 165 12.69 6.40 -1.59
CA VAL A 165 12.70 5.30 -2.56
C VAL A 165 13.90 5.48 -3.50
N PRO A 166 14.68 4.43 -3.79
CA PRO A 166 15.78 4.48 -4.75
C PRO A 166 15.21 4.49 -6.18
N VAL A 167 14.63 5.62 -6.58
CA VAL A 167 13.85 5.73 -7.83
C VAL A 167 14.72 5.54 -9.07
N ARG A 168 15.95 6.05 -9.08
CA ARG A 168 16.88 5.86 -10.21
C ARG A 168 17.15 4.39 -10.47
N GLU A 169 17.37 3.62 -9.40
CA GLU A 169 17.56 2.18 -9.50
C GLU A 169 16.28 1.47 -9.97
N ASN A 170 15.12 1.88 -9.47
CA ASN A 170 13.84 1.34 -9.95
C ASN A 170 13.63 1.64 -11.45
N MET A 171 13.98 2.83 -11.93
CA MET A 171 13.88 3.17 -13.35
C MET A 171 14.84 2.33 -14.19
N ARG A 172 16.08 2.10 -13.72
CA ARG A 172 17.04 1.22 -14.39
C ARG A 172 16.50 -0.20 -14.53
N GLN A 173 16.02 -0.77 -13.43
CA GLN A 173 15.44 -2.12 -13.42
C GLN A 173 14.17 -2.20 -14.28
N ALA A 174 13.35 -1.17 -14.28
CA ALA A 174 12.17 -1.13 -15.13
C ALA A 174 12.56 -1.05 -16.62
N ALA A 175 13.56 -0.25 -16.97
CA ALA A 175 14.05 -0.17 -18.33
C ALA A 175 14.57 -1.53 -18.85
N GLU A 176 15.29 -2.28 -18.00
CA GLU A 176 15.76 -3.63 -18.33
C GLU A 176 14.59 -4.63 -18.44
N LEU A 177 13.67 -4.63 -17.46
CA LEU A 177 12.55 -5.57 -17.42
C LEU A 177 11.57 -5.37 -18.57
N PHE A 178 11.31 -4.12 -18.94
CA PHE A 178 10.37 -3.76 -20.00
C PHE A 178 11.02 -3.54 -21.36
N GLN A 179 12.27 -3.93 -21.53
CA GLN A 179 12.95 -3.86 -22.84
C GLN A 179 12.16 -4.65 -23.89
N GLY A 180 11.86 -4.02 -25.02
CA GLY A 180 11.05 -4.60 -26.09
C GLY A 180 9.54 -4.59 -25.86
N VAL A 181 9.06 -3.93 -24.82
CA VAL A 181 7.64 -3.63 -24.59
C VAL A 181 7.36 -2.22 -25.12
N GLU A 182 7.14 -2.09 -26.43
CA GLU A 182 6.81 -0.83 -27.13
C GLU A 182 5.35 -0.77 -27.57
#